data_c341ba541ffd383a82e656e954857bb7
#
_entry.id   c341ba541ffd383a82e656e954857bb7
#
_cell.length_a   1.000
_cell.length_b   1.000
_cell.length_c   1.000
_cell.angle_alpha   90.00
_cell.angle_beta   90.00
_cell.angle_gamma   90.00
#
_symmetry.space_group_name_H-M   'P 1'
#
loop_
_entity.id
_entity.type
_entity.pdbx_description
1 polymer ?
#
loop_
_entity_poly.entity_id
_entity_poly.type
_entity_poly.pdbx_seq_one_letter_code
_entity_poly.pdbx_strand_id
1 'polypeptide(L)'
;MPELECQIVLRNLLDSDCDLDKLPWVPFREGIEIYRIYGDGRTGPAAALLRYQPGARAPLHRHADYEHVIILRRGQSDGSSEFPAGTLIVNPPGTSHDVYSRNGCVVLIIWNKPVEFL
;
A
#
# COMPACT_ATOMS: atom_id res chain seq x y z
N MET A 1 18.00 -9.91 25.68
CA MET A 1 17.59 -10.93 24.69
C MET A 1 16.50 -10.35 23.80
N PRO A 2 16.64 -10.46 22.51
CA PRO A 2 15.60 -9.95 21.64
C PRO A 2 14.32 -10.77 21.84
N GLU A 3 13.19 -10.09 21.79
CA GLU A 3 11.90 -10.76 21.78
C GLU A 3 11.74 -11.52 20.46
N LEU A 4 11.14 -12.69 20.54
CA LEU A 4 10.77 -13.40 19.32
C LEU A 4 9.59 -12.69 18.68
N GLU A 5 9.72 -12.40 17.39
CA GLU A 5 8.62 -11.82 16.63
C GLU A 5 7.52 -12.86 16.49
N CYS A 6 6.29 -12.42 16.70
CA CYS A 6 5.13 -13.27 16.49
C CYS A 6 4.73 -13.26 15.04
N GLN A 7 4.19 -14.38 14.59
CA GLN A 7 3.57 -14.45 13.29
C GLN A 7 2.45 -13.43 13.19
N ILE A 8 2.39 -12.69 12.08
CA ILE A 8 1.32 -11.74 11.79
C ILE A 8 0.38 -12.42 10.80
N VAL A 9 -0.90 -12.47 11.16
CA VAL A 9 -1.92 -13.12 10.32
C VAL A 9 -3.08 -12.15 10.11
N LEU A 10 -3.35 -11.81 8.85
CA LEU A 10 -4.49 -11.02 8.46
C LEU A 10 -5.35 -11.88 7.53
N ARG A 11 -6.59 -12.15 7.95
CA ARG A 11 -7.47 -13.08 7.23
C ARG A 11 -8.48 -12.36 6.37
N ASN A 12 -8.94 -13.05 5.32
CA ASN A 12 -10.08 -12.62 4.50
C ASN A 12 -9.88 -11.26 3.86
N LEU A 13 -8.64 -10.95 3.44
CA LEU A 13 -8.30 -9.62 2.93
C LEU A 13 -9.10 -9.22 1.68
N LEU A 14 -9.57 -10.19 0.89
CA LEU A 14 -10.36 -9.91 -0.31
C LEU A 14 -11.87 -9.94 -0.05
N ASP A 15 -12.29 -10.31 1.15
CA ASP A 15 -13.72 -10.40 1.50
C ASP A 15 -14.23 -9.07 2.03
N SER A 16 -15.50 -8.77 1.76
CA SER A 16 -16.15 -7.57 2.27
C SER A 16 -16.28 -7.57 3.80
N ASP A 17 -16.31 -8.76 4.41
CA ASP A 17 -16.46 -8.94 5.86
C ASP A 17 -15.15 -8.99 6.61
N CYS A 18 -14.03 -8.62 5.97
CA CYS A 18 -12.75 -8.60 6.66
C CYS A 18 -12.69 -7.46 7.68
N ASP A 19 -11.78 -7.60 8.65
CA ASP A 19 -11.65 -6.65 9.75
C ASP A 19 -10.79 -5.43 9.43
N LEU A 20 -10.66 -5.06 8.14
CA LEU A 20 -9.82 -3.93 7.73
C LEU A 20 -10.22 -2.61 8.41
N ASP A 21 -11.52 -2.38 8.59
CA ASP A 21 -11.98 -1.13 9.21
C ASP A 21 -11.64 -1.03 10.69
N LYS A 22 -11.37 -2.15 11.34
CA LYS A 22 -11.03 -2.21 12.77
C LYS A 22 -9.54 -2.05 13.04
N LEU A 23 -8.71 -1.99 12.01
CA LEU A 23 -7.28 -1.82 12.19
C LEU A 23 -6.98 -0.40 12.70
N PRO A 24 -5.90 -0.22 13.47
CA PRO A 24 -5.54 1.09 14.00
C PRO A 24 -4.85 1.94 12.93
N TRP A 25 -5.64 2.39 11.94
CA TRP A 25 -5.16 3.27 10.88
C TRP A 25 -4.65 4.58 11.45
N VAL A 26 -3.55 5.08 10.88
CA VAL A 26 -3.01 6.39 11.22
C VAL A 26 -2.85 7.23 9.96
N PRO A 27 -2.88 8.56 10.07
CA PRO A 27 -2.65 9.41 8.90
C PRO A 27 -1.27 9.16 8.30
N PHE A 28 -1.20 9.16 6.97
CA PHE A 28 0.05 8.99 6.24
C PHE A 28 0.31 10.17 5.32
N ARG A 29 -0.66 10.50 4.48
CA ARG A 29 -0.67 11.66 3.59
C ARG A 29 -2.09 12.16 3.49
N GLU A 30 -2.29 13.33 2.88
CA GLU A 30 -3.63 13.84 2.65
C GLU A 30 -4.50 12.80 1.94
N GLY A 31 -5.59 12.41 2.56
CA GLY A 31 -6.52 11.44 2.02
C GLY A 31 -6.07 9.98 2.08
N ILE A 32 -4.91 9.70 2.69
CA ILE A 32 -4.37 8.33 2.76
C ILE A 32 -3.99 8.01 4.20
N GLU A 33 -4.47 6.87 4.67
CA GLU A 33 -4.11 6.31 5.97
C GLU A 33 -3.25 5.06 5.77
N ILE A 34 -2.46 4.73 6.79
CA ILE A 34 -1.55 3.59 6.75
C ILE A 34 -1.73 2.71 7.99
N TYR A 35 -1.64 1.41 7.79
CA TYR A 35 -1.41 0.43 8.83
C TYR A 35 -0.12 -0.31 8.51
N ARG A 36 0.93 -0.09 9.31
CA ARG A 36 2.23 -0.72 9.09
C ARG A 36 2.21 -2.14 9.60
N ILE A 37 2.56 -3.08 8.73
CA ILE A 37 2.64 -4.50 9.10
C ILE A 37 4.02 -4.79 9.69
N TYR A 38 5.07 -4.35 8.99
CA TYR A 38 6.45 -4.38 9.52
C TYR A 38 7.29 -3.34 8.76
N GLY A 39 8.43 -2.98 9.36
CA GLY A 39 9.32 -1.96 8.79
C GLY A 39 8.85 -0.55 9.11
N ASP A 40 9.79 0.39 9.06
CA ASP A 40 9.52 1.79 9.42
C ASP A 40 9.22 2.68 8.20
N GLY A 41 9.36 2.14 6.99
CA GLY A 41 9.16 2.90 5.77
C GLY A 41 10.26 3.91 5.47
N ARG A 42 11.36 3.90 6.22
CA ARG A 42 12.50 4.81 6.05
C ARG A 42 13.71 4.08 5.51
N THR A 43 13.95 2.87 5.97
CA THR A 43 15.10 2.07 5.57
C THR A 43 14.69 0.61 5.49
N GLY A 44 15.22 -0.09 4.48
CA GLY A 44 15.06 -1.52 4.36
C GLY A 44 13.66 -1.99 3.98
N PRO A 45 13.42 -3.30 4.11
CA PRO A 45 12.15 -3.89 3.75
C PRO A 45 11.00 -3.44 4.64
N ALA A 46 9.82 -3.31 4.05
CA ALA A 46 8.61 -2.95 4.78
C ALA A 46 7.37 -3.49 4.08
N ALA A 47 6.30 -3.63 4.84
CA ALA A 47 4.99 -3.94 4.31
C ALA A 47 3.94 -3.13 5.06
N ALA A 48 2.91 -2.69 4.35
CA ALA A 48 1.85 -1.87 4.92
C ALA A 48 0.57 -2.02 4.12
N LEU A 49 -0.54 -1.74 4.78
CA LEU A 49 -1.81 -1.47 4.10
C LEU A 49 -1.97 0.03 3.98
N LEU A 50 -2.40 0.50 2.82
CA LEU A 50 -2.79 1.89 2.61
C LEU A 50 -4.28 1.95 2.31
N ARG A 51 -4.96 2.93 2.91
CA ARG A 51 -6.37 3.19 2.66
C ARG A 51 -6.53 4.58 2.09
N TYR A 52 -6.98 4.64 0.83
CA TYR A 52 -7.21 5.88 0.10
C TYR A 52 -8.65 6.31 0.27
N GLN A 53 -8.87 7.57 0.61
CA GLN A 53 -10.20 8.18 0.51
C GLN A 53 -10.56 8.39 -0.96
N PRO A 54 -11.85 8.46 -1.32
CA PRO A 54 -12.24 8.77 -2.69
C PRO A 54 -11.58 10.07 -3.17
N GLY A 55 -10.94 10.01 -4.33
CA GLY A 55 -10.23 11.14 -4.93
C GLY A 55 -8.80 11.36 -4.44
N ALA A 56 -8.33 10.56 -3.49
CA ALA A 56 -6.97 10.72 -2.97
C ALA A 56 -5.91 10.33 -4.00
N ARG A 57 -4.74 10.97 -3.86
CA ARG A 57 -3.62 10.78 -4.79
C ARG A 57 -2.31 10.63 -4.02
N ALA A 58 -1.51 9.65 -4.39
CA ALA A 58 -0.13 9.57 -3.97
C ALA A 58 0.72 10.34 -4.99
N PRO A 59 1.55 11.31 -4.55
CA PRO A 59 2.33 12.12 -5.48
C PRO A 59 3.32 11.30 -6.30
N LEU A 60 3.84 11.90 -7.35
CA LEU A 60 4.86 11.28 -8.20
C LEU A 60 6.02 10.79 -7.34
N HIS A 61 6.37 9.54 -7.51
CA HIS A 61 7.47 8.90 -6.80
C HIS A 61 8.17 7.89 -7.70
N ARG A 62 9.41 7.59 -7.34
CA ARG A 62 10.22 6.60 -8.04
C ARG A 62 10.47 5.41 -7.12
N HIS A 63 10.46 4.22 -7.71
CA HIS A 63 10.75 2.99 -6.98
C HIS A 63 12.25 2.76 -6.92
N ALA A 64 12.82 2.82 -5.70
CA ALA A 64 14.26 2.58 -5.51
C ALA A 64 14.61 1.11 -5.68
N ASP A 65 13.66 0.21 -5.43
CA ASP A 65 13.79 -1.23 -5.59
C ASP A 65 12.40 -1.78 -5.96
N TYR A 66 12.26 -3.09 -6.07
CA TYR A 66 10.97 -3.71 -6.36
C TYR A 66 9.92 -3.33 -5.32
N GLU A 67 8.74 -3.01 -5.80
CA GLU A 67 7.55 -2.81 -4.98
C GLU A 67 6.44 -3.71 -5.51
N HIS A 68 5.76 -4.40 -4.60
CA HIS A 68 4.60 -5.23 -4.92
C HIS A 68 3.37 -4.56 -4.33
N VAL A 69 2.33 -4.42 -5.14
CA VAL A 69 1.06 -3.83 -4.73
C VAL A 69 -0.05 -4.82 -5.06
N ILE A 70 -0.87 -5.15 -4.06
CA ILE A 70 -2.07 -5.96 -4.27
C ILE A 70 -3.27 -5.10 -3.92
N ILE A 71 -4.15 -4.90 -4.89
CA ILE A 71 -5.38 -4.14 -4.69
C ILE A 71 -6.38 -5.04 -3.95
N LEU A 72 -6.80 -4.63 -2.75
CA LEU A 72 -7.72 -5.42 -1.92
C LEU A 72 -9.17 -4.95 -2.02
N ARG A 73 -9.38 -3.65 -2.22
CA ARG A 73 -10.72 -3.05 -2.30
C ARG A 73 -10.73 -2.00 -3.39
N ARG A 74 -11.83 -2.00 -4.16
CA ARG A 74 -12.11 -1.01 -5.22
C ARG A 74 -10.99 -0.95 -6.24
N GLY A 75 -10.32 0.18 -6.43
CA GLY A 75 -9.32 0.26 -7.48
C GLY A 75 -8.43 1.48 -7.41
N GLN A 76 -7.33 1.38 -8.14
CA GLN A 76 -6.32 2.43 -8.31
C GLN A 76 -6.09 2.69 -9.79
N SER A 77 -5.61 3.90 -10.10
CA SER A 77 -5.15 4.28 -11.43
C SER A 77 -3.75 4.88 -11.34
N ASP A 78 -2.92 4.60 -12.33
CA ASP A 78 -1.59 5.23 -12.47
C ASP A 78 -1.57 6.25 -13.61
N GLY A 79 -2.74 6.67 -14.07
CA GLY A 79 -2.90 7.62 -15.17
C GLY A 79 -3.03 6.98 -16.54
N SER A 80 -2.55 5.76 -16.73
CA SER A 80 -2.67 5.04 -18.00
C SER A 80 -3.55 3.80 -17.92
N SER A 81 -3.65 3.21 -16.74
CA SER A 81 -4.42 1.98 -16.51
C SER A 81 -5.17 2.06 -15.20
N GLU A 82 -6.30 1.38 -15.12
CA GLU A 82 -7.04 1.18 -13.89
C GLU A 82 -6.87 -0.27 -13.41
N PHE A 83 -6.69 -0.44 -12.10
CA PHE A 83 -6.41 -1.72 -11.49
C PHE A 83 -7.49 -2.03 -10.45
N PRO A 84 -8.38 -2.98 -10.73
CA PRO A 84 -9.43 -3.36 -9.78
C PRO A 84 -8.90 -4.26 -8.66
N ALA A 85 -9.72 -4.48 -7.65
CA ALA A 85 -9.42 -5.41 -6.57
C ALA A 85 -9.05 -6.79 -7.11
N GLY A 86 -8.06 -7.42 -6.46
CA GLY A 86 -7.51 -8.71 -6.89
C GLY A 86 -6.32 -8.59 -7.84
N THR A 87 -5.92 -7.36 -8.23
CA THR A 87 -4.79 -7.14 -9.12
C THR A 87 -3.48 -7.08 -8.33
N LEU A 88 -2.47 -7.78 -8.82
CA LEU A 88 -1.08 -7.65 -8.35
C LEU A 88 -0.31 -6.78 -9.34
N ILE A 89 0.36 -5.76 -8.83
CA ILE A 89 1.24 -4.90 -9.62
C ILE A 89 2.66 -5.06 -9.08
N VAL A 90 3.62 -5.26 -9.97
CA VAL A 90 5.04 -5.29 -9.61
C VAL A 90 5.72 -4.10 -10.28
N ASN A 91 6.26 -3.19 -9.48
CA ASN A 91 6.96 -2.01 -9.95
C ASN A 91 8.47 -2.23 -9.83
N PRO A 92 9.18 -2.37 -10.97
CA PRO A 92 10.64 -2.58 -10.94
C PRO A 92 11.40 -1.33 -10.50
N PRO A 93 12.67 -1.50 -10.07
CA PRO A 93 13.52 -0.36 -9.74
C PRO A 93 13.64 0.63 -10.92
N GLY A 94 13.64 1.91 -10.60
CA GLY A 94 13.79 2.99 -11.59
C GLY A 94 12.50 3.44 -12.24
N THR A 95 11.41 2.72 -12.07
CA THR A 95 10.10 3.16 -12.57
C THR A 95 9.49 4.21 -11.66
N SER A 96 8.68 5.08 -12.22
CA SER A 96 8.00 6.14 -11.48
C SER A 96 6.56 6.30 -11.93
N HIS A 97 5.72 6.73 -11.02
CA HIS A 97 4.32 7.06 -11.30
C HIS A 97 3.73 7.92 -10.18
N ASP A 98 2.60 8.52 -10.45
CA ASP A 98 1.67 8.96 -9.43
C ASP A 98 0.48 8.01 -9.43
N VAL A 99 -0.22 7.94 -8.31
CA VAL A 99 -1.32 7.02 -8.12
C VAL A 99 -2.56 7.79 -7.68
N TYR A 100 -3.69 7.43 -8.26
CA TYR A 100 -4.97 8.08 -8.00
C TYR A 100 -6.03 7.02 -7.74
N SER A 101 -6.94 7.28 -6.80
CA SER A 101 -8.07 6.41 -6.54
C SER A 101 -9.37 7.20 -6.55
N ARG A 102 -10.14 7.05 -7.63
CA ARG A 102 -11.40 7.78 -7.80
C ARG A 102 -12.40 7.48 -6.68
N ASN A 103 -12.55 6.22 -6.35
CA ASN A 103 -13.58 5.75 -5.43
C ASN A 103 -13.02 5.35 -4.07
N GLY A 104 -11.74 5.63 -3.81
CA GLY A 104 -11.04 5.10 -2.68
C GLY A 104 -10.60 3.65 -2.92
N CYS A 105 -9.68 3.18 -2.11
CA CYS A 105 -9.22 1.78 -2.19
C CYS A 105 -8.49 1.39 -0.93
N VAL A 106 -8.26 0.09 -0.80
CA VAL A 106 -7.32 -0.45 0.17
C VAL A 106 -6.34 -1.32 -0.59
N VAL A 107 -5.06 -1.10 -0.37
CA VAL A 107 -3.99 -1.84 -1.03
C VAL A 107 -2.99 -2.37 -0.01
N LEU A 108 -2.41 -3.54 -0.32
CA LEU A 108 -1.26 -4.07 0.40
C LEU A 108 -0.02 -3.74 -0.40
N ILE A 109 0.97 -3.12 0.25
CA ILE A 109 2.24 -2.78 -0.38
C ILE A 109 3.37 -3.50 0.34
N ILE A 110 4.27 -4.11 -0.43
CA ILE A 110 5.49 -4.74 0.06
C ILE A 110 6.65 -4.18 -0.77
N TRP A 111 7.66 -3.64 -0.09
CA TRP A 111 8.83 -3.10 -0.78
C TRP A 111 10.12 -3.42 -0.06
N ASN A 112 11.22 -3.51 -0.84
CA ASN A 112 12.55 -3.77 -0.31
C ASN A 112 13.22 -2.49 0.18
N LYS A 113 12.94 -1.37 -0.46
CA LYS A 113 13.43 -0.04 -0.11
C LYS A 113 12.32 0.98 -0.25
N PRO A 114 12.32 2.05 0.55
CA PRO A 114 11.33 3.11 0.45
C PRO A 114 11.32 3.75 -0.94
N VAL A 115 10.16 4.21 -1.37
CA VAL A 115 10.04 4.99 -2.60
C VAL A 115 10.62 6.39 -2.39
N GLU A 116 11.05 7.01 -3.50
CA GLU A 116 11.57 8.37 -3.49
C GLU A 116 10.51 9.31 -4.08
N PHE A 117 10.04 10.26 -3.29
CA PHE A 117 9.11 11.27 -3.78
C PHE A 117 9.86 12.32 -4.58
N LEU A 118 9.35 12.63 -5.74
CA LEU A 118 10.01 13.52 -6.71
C LEU A 118 9.38 14.92 -6.71
#